data_2e47a0a97dcf193d21623f40b2b14dce
#
_entry.id   2e47a0a97dcf193d21623f40b2b14dce
#
_cell.length_a   1.000
_cell.length_b   1.000
_cell.length_c   1.000
_cell.angle_alpha   90.00
_cell.angle_beta   90.00
_cell.angle_gamma   90.00
#
_symmetry.space_group_name_H-M   'P 1'
#
loop_
_entity.id
_entity.type
_entity.pdbx_description
1 polymer ?
#
loop_
_entity_poly.entity_id
_entity_poly.type
_entity_poly.pdbx_seq_one_letter_code
_entity_poly.pdbx_strand_id
1 'polypeptide(L)'
;MIGQVFNAKEFTKKLKATIQATGKLGFTADTISQLQLTTDCSILIAPDSDDSQVLYMAVLRTIDESAFAVLKSGSYLYLNTKQLFDCLGIQYTKSTVMFDLSRFQEGDSVLGGDCYKMTMREKHKKNDNG
;
A
#
# COMPACT_ATOMS: atom_id res chain seq x y z
N MET A 1 22.30 20.84 23.66
CA MET A 1 21.69 19.63 24.27
C MET A 1 21.39 18.62 23.17
N ILE A 2 21.80 17.37 23.36
CA ILE A 2 21.53 16.31 22.41
C ILE A 2 20.07 15.85 22.57
N GLY A 3 19.36 15.75 21.46
CA GLY A 3 18.00 15.23 21.47
C GLY A 3 17.99 13.70 21.51
N GLN A 4 16.78 13.14 21.38
CA GLN A 4 16.59 11.70 21.40
C GLN A 4 17.25 11.04 20.18
N VAL A 5 17.93 9.93 20.41
CA VAL A 5 18.60 9.16 19.35
C VAL A 5 17.53 8.50 18.47
N PHE A 6 17.69 8.63 17.16
CA PHE A 6 16.82 7.94 16.22
C PHE A 6 17.19 6.46 16.16
N ASN A 7 16.18 5.60 16.17
CA ASN A 7 16.37 4.17 16.00
C ASN A 7 16.50 3.86 14.51
N ALA A 8 17.68 3.42 14.09
CA ALA A 8 17.95 3.15 12.67
C ALA A 8 16.94 2.16 12.07
N LYS A 9 16.49 1.16 12.84
CA LYS A 9 15.51 0.17 12.35
C LYS A 9 14.21 0.80 11.93
N GLU A 10 13.76 1.85 12.62
CA GLU A 10 12.51 2.54 12.29
C GLU A 10 12.63 3.33 10.99
N PHE A 11 13.82 3.82 10.68
CA PHE A 11 14.05 4.65 9.50
C PHE A 11 14.58 3.87 8.30
N THR A 12 14.85 2.57 8.48
CA THR A 12 15.31 1.72 7.39
C THR A 12 14.29 0.64 7.00
N LYS A 13 13.15 0.56 7.71
CA LYS A 13 12.10 -0.36 7.35
C LYS A 13 11.56 -0.03 5.97
N LYS A 14 11.50 -1.05 5.12
CA LYS A 14 10.89 -0.92 3.81
C LYS A 14 9.42 -1.27 3.91
N LEU A 15 8.57 -0.29 3.63
CA LEU A 15 7.13 -0.48 3.64
C LEU A 15 6.69 -0.90 2.26
N LYS A 16 5.96 -1.99 2.16
CA LYS A 16 5.55 -2.58 0.88
C LYS A 16 4.15 -3.13 0.94
N ALA A 17 3.50 -3.09 -0.23
CA ALA A 17 2.26 -3.78 -0.46
C ALA A 17 2.38 -4.53 -1.79
N THR A 18 1.78 -5.70 -1.88
CA THR A 18 1.89 -6.55 -3.06
C THR A 18 0.50 -6.93 -3.56
N ILE A 19 0.30 -6.85 -4.88
CA ILE A 19 -0.93 -7.34 -5.50
C ILE A 19 -0.78 -8.84 -5.67
N GLN A 20 -1.68 -9.60 -5.02
CA GLN A 20 -1.71 -11.05 -5.15
C GLN A 20 -2.29 -11.46 -6.51
N ALA A 21 -2.07 -12.70 -6.90
CA ALA A 21 -2.63 -13.26 -8.14
C ALA A 21 -4.16 -13.15 -8.17
N THR A 22 -4.80 -13.05 -7.02
CA THR A 22 -6.25 -12.85 -6.89
C THR A 22 -6.70 -11.40 -7.06
N GLY A 23 -5.75 -10.46 -7.21
CA GLY A 23 -6.04 -9.03 -7.33
C GLY A 23 -6.17 -8.30 -6.01
N LYS A 24 -6.00 -8.99 -4.89
CA LYS A 24 -6.05 -8.38 -3.55
C LYS A 24 -4.72 -7.71 -3.23
N LEU A 25 -4.78 -6.53 -2.64
CA LEU A 25 -3.58 -5.84 -2.17
C LEU A 25 -3.27 -6.28 -0.74
N GLY A 26 -2.14 -6.93 -0.55
CA GLY A 26 -1.69 -7.39 0.77
C GLY A 26 -0.52 -6.57 1.29
N PHE A 27 -0.40 -6.51 2.61
CA PHE A 27 0.61 -5.70 3.28
C PHE A 27 1.61 -6.58 4.01
N THR A 28 2.89 -6.19 3.98
CA THR A 28 3.91 -6.88 4.79
C THR A 28 3.67 -6.63 6.28
N ALA A 29 4.22 -7.49 7.13
CA ALA A 29 4.10 -7.33 8.58
C ALA A 29 4.66 -5.99 9.05
N ASP A 30 5.79 -5.55 8.48
CA ASP A 30 6.37 -4.24 8.83
C ASP A 30 5.43 -3.10 8.46
N THR A 31 4.78 -3.19 7.30
CA THR A 31 3.83 -2.16 6.87
C THR A 31 2.61 -2.12 7.79
N ILE A 32 2.05 -3.29 8.12
CA ILE A 32 0.91 -3.38 9.04
C ILE A 32 1.26 -2.72 10.38
N SER A 33 2.43 -3.04 10.92
CA SER A 33 2.89 -2.50 12.20
C SER A 33 3.13 -1.00 12.12
N GLN A 34 3.83 -0.54 11.10
CA GLN A 34 4.21 0.87 10.96
C GLN A 34 2.98 1.76 10.72
N LEU A 35 2.05 1.32 9.90
CA LEU A 35 0.83 2.05 9.61
C LEU A 35 -0.26 1.80 10.65
N GLN A 36 -0.04 0.88 11.58
CA GLN A 36 -1.02 0.49 12.60
C GLN A 36 -2.36 0.08 11.98
N LEU A 37 -2.28 -0.77 10.96
CA LEU A 37 -3.47 -1.24 10.26
C LEU A 37 -4.24 -2.25 11.11
N THR A 38 -5.55 -2.09 11.18
CA THR A 38 -6.47 -3.02 11.82
C THR A 38 -7.73 -3.12 10.97
N THR A 39 -8.60 -4.06 11.30
CA THR A 39 -9.88 -4.20 10.60
C THR A 39 -10.88 -3.08 10.89
N ASP A 40 -10.54 -2.18 11.81
CA ASP A 40 -11.32 -0.95 12.05
C ASP A 40 -10.93 0.18 11.09
N CYS A 41 -9.88 -0.03 10.31
CA CYS A 41 -9.39 0.95 9.34
C CYS A 41 -10.00 0.72 7.97
N SER A 42 -9.98 1.78 7.18
CA SER A 42 -10.21 1.70 5.73
C SER A 42 -9.16 2.54 5.03
N ILE A 43 -8.99 2.28 3.73
CA ILE A 43 -7.93 2.93 2.95
C ILE A 43 -8.52 3.55 1.70
N LEU A 44 -8.34 4.87 1.57
CA LEU A 44 -8.63 5.57 0.32
C LEU A 44 -7.46 5.38 -0.63
N ILE A 45 -7.76 5.19 -1.92
CA ILE A 45 -6.74 5.10 -2.95
C ILE A 45 -7.06 6.12 -4.04
N ALA A 46 -6.05 6.90 -4.42
CA ALA A 46 -6.19 7.91 -5.46
C ALA A 46 -5.02 7.79 -6.44
N PRO A 47 -5.24 8.09 -7.72
CA PRO A 47 -4.15 8.09 -8.69
C PRO A 47 -3.31 9.35 -8.58
N ASP A 48 -2.06 9.27 -9.05
CA ASP A 48 -1.30 10.47 -9.34
C ASP A 48 -1.79 11.06 -10.66
N SER A 49 -1.89 12.38 -10.75
CA SER A 49 -2.43 13.02 -11.95
C SER A 49 -1.52 12.90 -13.18
N ASP A 50 -0.23 12.69 -12.98
CA ASP A 50 0.76 12.73 -14.06
C ASP A 50 1.53 11.43 -14.25
N ASP A 51 1.59 10.58 -13.23
CA ASP A 51 2.40 9.36 -13.27
C ASP A 51 1.53 8.13 -13.01
N SER A 52 1.35 7.31 -14.05
CA SER A 52 0.55 6.08 -13.96
C SER A 52 1.17 5.00 -13.07
N GLN A 53 2.45 5.14 -12.71
CA GLN A 53 3.14 4.21 -11.82
C GLN A 53 2.98 4.58 -10.35
N VAL A 54 2.26 5.65 -10.05
CA VAL A 54 2.12 6.17 -8.70
C VAL A 54 0.65 6.24 -8.31
N LEU A 55 0.37 5.70 -7.13
CA LEU A 55 -0.92 5.87 -6.45
C LEU A 55 -0.64 6.51 -5.09
N TYR A 56 -1.69 7.01 -4.48
CA TYR A 56 -1.65 7.49 -3.09
C TYR A 56 -2.69 6.74 -2.28
N MET A 57 -2.34 6.38 -1.06
CA MET A 57 -3.27 5.78 -0.13
C MET A 57 -3.34 6.60 1.15
N ALA A 58 -4.51 6.71 1.73
CA ALA A 58 -4.68 7.33 3.03
C ALA A 58 -5.35 6.34 3.99
N VAL A 59 -4.76 6.22 5.18
CA VAL A 59 -5.29 5.33 6.21
C VAL A 59 -6.31 6.11 7.03
N LEU A 60 -7.57 5.67 6.96
CA LEU A 60 -8.66 6.20 7.77
C LEU A 60 -8.87 5.27 8.96
N ARG A 61 -9.06 5.85 10.13
CA ARG A 61 -9.26 5.05 11.36
C ARG A 61 -10.70 4.66 11.59
N THR A 62 -11.54 4.81 10.57
CA THR A 62 -12.94 4.44 10.57
C THR A 62 -13.28 3.73 9.27
N ILE A 63 -14.43 3.07 9.22
CA ILE A 63 -14.94 2.48 7.98
C ILE A 63 -15.64 3.59 7.20
N ASP A 64 -15.22 3.76 5.95
CA ASP A 64 -15.76 4.79 5.06
C ASP A 64 -16.23 4.11 3.77
N GLU A 65 -17.39 4.53 3.27
CA GLU A 65 -17.98 3.94 2.07
C GLU A 65 -17.12 4.11 0.81
N SER A 66 -16.36 5.19 0.74
CA SER A 66 -15.50 5.48 -0.42
C SER A 66 -14.14 4.81 -0.33
N ALA A 67 -13.85 4.12 0.76
CA ALA A 67 -12.56 3.52 1.03
C ALA A 67 -12.65 2.00 1.04
N PHE A 68 -11.51 1.37 0.79
CA PHE A 68 -11.41 -0.09 0.89
C PHE A 68 -11.27 -0.49 2.34
N ALA A 69 -12.15 -1.34 2.83
CA ALA A 69 -12.06 -1.87 4.19
C ALA A 69 -10.80 -2.75 4.31
N VAL A 70 -10.11 -2.65 5.44
CA VAL A 70 -9.00 -3.55 5.76
C VAL A 70 -9.60 -4.86 6.25
N LEU A 71 -9.35 -5.94 5.52
CA LEU A 71 -9.89 -7.26 5.81
C LEU A 71 -8.80 -8.17 6.36
N LYS A 72 -9.20 -9.19 7.10
CA LYS A 72 -8.27 -10.08 7.77
C LYS A 72 -8.51 -11.53 7.37
N SER A 73 -7.41 -12.25 7.11
CA SER A 73 -7.42 -13.69 6.93
C SER A 73 -6.23 -14.25 7.71
N GLY A 74 -6.50 -14.89 8.83
CA GLY A 74 -5.44 -15.29 9.76
C GLY A 74 -4.71 -14.06 10.32
N SER A 75 -3.39 -14.02 10.20
CA SER A 75 -2.56 -12.86 10.56
C SER A 75 -2.36 -11.88 9.41
N TYR A 76 -3.00 -12.13 8.29
CA TYR A 76 -2.81 -11.42 7.03
C TYR A 76 -3.89 -10.35 6.86
N LEU A 77 -3.48 -9.13 6.48
CA LEU A 77 -4.41 -8.04 6.17
C LEU A 77 -4.35 -7.71 4.68
N TYR A 78 -5.50 -7.43 4.09
CA TYR A 78 -5.59 -7.17 2.66
C TYR A 78 -6.79 -6.27 2.33
N LEU A 79 -6.79 -5.77 1.10
CA LEU A 79 -7.89 -5.00 0.54
C LEU A 79 -8.47 -5.74 -0.68
N ASN A 80 -9.79 -5.65 -0.87
CA ASN A 80 -10.47 -6.20 -2.05
C ASN A 80 -10.36 -5.22 -3.22
N THR A 81 -9.23 -5.23 -3.88
CA THR A 81 -8.87 -4.24 -4.90
C THR A 81 -8.86 -4.78 -6.32
N LYS A 82 -9.35 -6.00 -6.53
CA LYS A 82 -9.27 -6.66 -7.84
C LYS A 82 -9.89 -5.80 -8.95
N GLN A 83 -11.10 -5.31 -8.75
CA GLN A 83 -11.78 -4.52 -9.78
C GLN A 83 -11.04 -3.22 -10.07
N LEU A 84 -10.48 -2.58 -9.05
CA LEU A 84 -9.69 -1.36 -9.23
C LEU A 84 -8.46 -1.64 -10.10
N PHE A 85 -7.69 -2.67 -9.76
CA PHE A 85 -6.46 -2.97 -10.49
C PHE A 85 -6.73 -3.48 -11.89
N ASP A 86 -7.83 -4.21 -12.08
CA ASP A 86 -8.28 -4.60 -13.42
C ASP A 86 -8.64 -3.36 -14.25
N CYS A 87 -9.34 -2.42 -13.64
CA CYS A 87 -9.71 -1.15 -14.29
C CYS A 87 -8.48 -0.33 -14.68
N LEU A 88 -7.44 -0.37 -13.85
CA LEU A 88 -6.18 0.34 -14.13
C LEU A 88 -5.29 -0.41 -15.13
N GLY A 89 -5.67 -1.62 -15.55
CA GLY A 89 -4.91 -2.40 -16.53
C GLY A 89 -3.62 -2.99 -15.97
N ILE A 90 -3.52 -3.17 -14.66
CA ILE A 90 -2.32 -3.71 -14.04
C ILE A 90 -2.26 -5.22 -14.26
N GLN A 91 -1.14 -5.71 -14.79
CA GLN A 91 -0.96 -7.12 -15.18
C GLN A 91 -0.41 -7.96 -14.03
N TYR A 92 -1.13 -8.02 -12.92
CA TYR A 92 -0.65 -8.68 -11.69
C TYR A 92 -0.64 -10.22 -11.78
N THR A 93 -1.30 -10.80 -12.78
CA THR A 93 -1.26 -12.26 -12.98
C THR A 93 -0.04 -12.69 -13.79
N LYS A 94 0.54 -11.78 -14.57
CA LYS A 94 1.69 -12.08 -15.43
C LYS A 94 3.03 -11.79 -14.78
N SER A 95 3.04 -10.85 -13.86
CA SER A 95 4.25 -10.48 -13.12
C SER A 95 3.87 -10.13 -11.70
N THR A 96 4.84 -10.21 -10.79
CA THR A 96 4.61 -9.75 -9.42
C THR A 96 4.65 -8.24 -9.41
N VAL A 97 3.54 -7.63 -9.01
CA VAL A 97 3.42 -6.17 -8.89
C VAL A 97 3.41 -5.81 -7.42
N MET A 98 4.33 -4.96 -7.03
CA MET A 98 4.41 -4.47 -5.67
C MET A 98 4.54 -2.96 -5.66
N PHE A 99 4.19 -2.37 -4.54
CA PHE A 99 4.31 -0.94 -4.32
C PHE A 99 5.31 -0.71 -3.19
N ASP A 100 6.23 0.21 -3.42
CA ASP A 100 7.03 0.76 -2.34
C ASP A 100 6.26 1.93 -1.75
N LEU A 101 6.10 1.94 -0.44
CA LEU A 101 5.31 2.94 0.27
C LEU A 101 6.23 3.93 0.96
N SER A 102 5.93 5.22 0.83
CA SER A 102 6.64 6.28 1.55
C SER A 102 5.64 7.29 2.08
N ARG A 103 5.92 7.83 3.25
CA ARG A 103 5.03 8.80 3.88
C ARG A 103 4.94 10.08 3.02
N PHE A 104 3.73 10.55 2.80
CA PHE A 104 3.45 11.72 1.98
C PHE A 104 2.53 12.68 2.75
N GLN A 105 3.11 13.46 3.64
CA GLN A 105 2.35 14.33 4.56
C GLN A 105 1.47 15.34 3.84
N GLU A 106 1.90 15.83 2.68
CA GLU A 106 1.13 16.81 1.91
C GLU A 106 -0.24 16.28 1.49
N GLY A 107 -0.38 14.95 1.42
CA GLY A 107 -1.65 14.32 1.07
C GLY A 107 -2.64 14.19 2.20
N ASP A 108 -2.21 14.39 3.45
CA ASP A 108 -3.06 14.15 4.63
C ASP A 108 -4.33 15.01 4.61
N SER A 109 -4.18 16.29 4.36
CA SER A 109 -5.33 17.20 4.34
C SER A 109 -6.22 16.99 3.11
N VAL A 110 -5.64 16.49 2.02
CA VAL A 110 -6.39 16.23 0.78
C VAL A 110 -7.26 14.99 0.91
N LEU A 111 -6.70 13.91 1.48
CA LEU A 111 -7.39 12.62 1.56
C LEU A 111 -8.04 12.36 2.92
N GLY A 112 -7.73 13.15 3.92
CA GLY A 112 -8.36 13.05 5.23
C GLY A 112 -7.79 11.99 6.15
N GLY A 113 -6.55 11.57 5.94
CA GLY A 113 -5.87 10.58 6.77
C GLY A 113 -4.38 10.52 6.46
N ASP A 114 -3.64 9.71 7.20
CA ASP A 114 -2.20 9.54 6.97
C ASP A 114 -1.96 9.02 5.56
N CYS A 115 -1.33 9.84 4.73
CA CYS A 115 -1.15 9.55 3.31
C CYS A 115 0.22 8.94 3.03
N TYR A 116 0.24 7.97 2.13
CA TYR A 116 1.45 7.31 1.66
C TYR A 116 1.47 7.30 0.14
N LYS A 117 2.63 7.59 -0.42
CA LYS A 117 2.87 7.46 -1.85
C LYS A 117 3.19 6.00 -2.15
N MET A 118 2.51 5.43 -3.12
CA MET A 118 2.69 4.06 -3.58
C MET A 118 3.36 4.08 -4.95
N THR A 119 4.62 3.69 -5.01
CA THR A 119 5.35 3.64 -6.27
C THR A 119 5.39 2.21 -6.77
N MET A 120 4.81 1.98 -7.94
CA MET A 120 4.69 0.65 -8.52
C MET A 120 6.04 0.14 -8.98
N ARG A 121 6.27 -1.13 -8.70
CA ARG A 121 7.45 -1.84 -9.15
C ARG A 121 7.02 -3.22 -9.63
N GLU A 122 7.26 -3.51 -10.90
CA GLU A 122 7.00 -4.82 -11.48
C GLU A 122 8.25 -5.67 -11.43
N LYS A 123 8.10 -6.87 -10.90
CA LYS A 123 9.14 -7.87 -10.97
C LYS A 123 8.63 -8.96 -11.88
N HIS A 124 9.19 -9.03 -13.09
CA HIS A 124 8.83 -10.09 -14.02
C HIS A 124 9.11 -11.44 -13.39
N LYS A 125 8.16 -12.35 -13.50
CA LYS A 125 8.39 -13.73 -13.11
C LYS A 125 9.58 -14.20 -13.90
N LYS A 126 10.59 -14.69 -13.18
CA LYS A 126 11.79 -15.20 -13.79
C LYS A 126 11.38 -16.26 -14.82
N ASN A 127 11.59 -15.93 -16.06
CA ASN A 127 11.41 -16.91 -17.11
C ASN A 127 12.66 -17.76 -17.15
N ASP A 128 12.51 -19.05 -16.83
CA ASP A 128 13.64 -19.97 -16.73
C ASP A 128 14.37 -20.19 -18.03
N ASN A 129 13.85 -19.65 -19.13
CA ASN A 129 14.47 -19.72 -20.43
C ASN A 129 15.38 -18.54 -20.72
N GLY A 130 15.40 -17.64 -19.79
CA GLY A 130 16.22 -16.44 -19.95
C GLY A 130 17.65 -16.73 -19.73
#